data_9e128a50dabda0a38824e16c99144167
#
_entry.id   9e128a50dabda0a38824e16c99144167
#
_cell.length_a   1.000
_cell.length_b   1.000
_cell.length_c   1.000
_cell.angle_alpha   90.00
_cell.angle_beta   90.00
_cell.angle_gamma   90.00
#
_symmetry.space_group_name_H-M   'P 1'
#
loop_
_entity.id
_entity.type
_entity.pdbx_description
1 polymer ?
#
loop_
_entity_poly.entity_id
_entity_poly.type
_entity_poly.pdbx_seq_one_letter_code
_entity_poly.pdbx_strand_id
1 'polypeptide(L)'
;MSVLPFDQRDGFIWMNGALVPWNDAKMHVLSHGLHYASCCFEGERAYGGVIFKSREHSERFKQSANMLDFEIPYSVEELDAAKALVVAKNGFKNCYVRPVAWRGSEMMAVAAQNATINVAIAVWDWPSMFDVETKMKGIRLDIAEYRRPDPACAPCASKAAGLYMICTISKHRAERRGYADAMMLDWQGRVAECTGANILFVKDGAIHTPIADCFLNGITRQTVIGLAKAHGVEVIERRIQPEELEGFDECFICGTGAEVTPVSEVGPYKFTPGEISRKLIEAYALETQPQEDEIAAEISL
;
A
#
# COMPACT_ATOMS: atom_id res chain seq x y z
N MET A 1 15.06 9.91 -17.36
CA MET A 1 15.93 8.71 -17.29
C MET A 1 15.02 7.49 -17.38
N SER A 2 15.34 6.51 -18.23
CA SER A 2 14.60 5.25 -18.26
C SER A 2 14.87 4.52 -16.94
N VAL A 3 13.81 4.20 -16.19
CA VAL A 3 13.93 3.39 -14.98
C VAL A 3 14.42 2.00 -15.40
N LEU A 4 15.51 1.49 -14.78
CA LEU A 4 16.00 0.16 -15.04
C LEU A 4 14.88 -0.86 -14.74
N PRO A 5 14.51 -1.75 -15.69
CA PRO A 5 13.51 -2.78 -15.47
C PRO A 5 13.83 -3.65 -14.25
N PHE A 6 12.78 -4.12 -13.56
CA PHE A 6 12.98 -4.90 -12.33
C PHE A 6 13.73 -6.23 -12.57
N ASP A 7 13.57 -6.85 -13.73
CA ASP A 7 14.24 -8.09 -14.13
C ASP A 7 15.71 -7.89 -14.59
N GLN A 8 16.19 -6.64 -14.59
CA GLN A 8 17.57 -6.28 -14.96
C GLN A 8 18.34 -5.66 -13.78
N ARG A 9 17.83 -5.79 -12.57
CA ARG A 9 18.47 -5.31 -11.35
C ARG A 9 19.38 -6.37 -10.76
N ASP A 10 20.32 -5.92 -9.95
CA ASP A 10 21.23 -6.78 -9.18
C ASP A 10 20.85 -6.79 -7.70
N GLY A 11 21.41 -7.73 -6.96
CA GLY A 11 21.22 -7.88 -5.53
C GLY A 11 20.60 -9.22 -5.18
N PHE A 12 19.84 -9.24 -4.09
CA PHE A 12 19.25 -10.45 -3.53
C PHE A 12 17.75 -10.27 -3.27
N ILE A 13 17.02 -11.36 -3.48
CA ILE A 13 15.62 -11.53 -3.06
C ILE A 13 15.60 -12.67 -2.03
N TRP A 14 14.88 -12.51 -0.94
CA TRP A 14 14.59 -13.65 -0.07
C TRP A 14 13.43 -14.45 -0.70
N MET A 15 13.60 -15.74 -0.87
CA MET A 15 12.61 -16.61 -1.49
C MET A 15 12.59 -17.99 -0.82
N ASN A 16 11.45 -18.39 -0.29
CA ASN A 16 11.22 -19.71 0.33
C ASN A 16 12.29 -20.10 1.37
N GLY A 17 12.69 -19.18 2.23
CA GLY A 17 13.61 -19.45 3.34
C GLY A 17 15.07 -19.11 3.05
N ALA A 18 15.43 -18.67 1.85
CA ALA A 18 16.81 -18.37 1.49
C ALA A 18 16.95 -17.07 0.69
N LEU A 19 18.13 -16.45 0.79
CA LEU A 19 18.53 -15.39 -0.15
C LEU A 19 18.93 -16.02 -1.47
N VAL A 20 18.35 -15.56 -2.57
CA VAL A 20 18.72 -15.94 -3.94
C VAL A 20 19.21 -14.72 -4.70
N PRO A 21 20.11 -14.89 -5.69
CA PRO A 21 20.46 -13.80 -6.60
C PRO A 21 19.20 -13.24 -7.27
N TRP A 22 19.16 -11.93 -7.49
CA TRP A 22 17.97 -11.23 -8.02
C TRP A 22 17.39 -11.89 -9.28
N ASN A 23 18.24 -12.26 -10.23
CA ASN A 23 17.87 -12.84 -11.50
C ASN A 23 17.42 -14.32 -11.43
N ASP A 24 17.62 -14.97 -10.28
CA ASP A 24 17.23 -16.37 -10.05
C ASP A 24 15.88 -16.50 -9.35
N ALA A 25 15.32 -15.38 -8.85
CA ALA A 25 14.00 -15.34 -8.26
C ALA A 25 12.90 -15.45 -9.36
N LYS A 26 12.66 -16.68 -9.81
CA LYS A 26 11.75 -17.02 -10.92
C LYS A 26 10.63 -17.94 -10.46
N MET A 27 9.50 -17.86 -11.14
CA MET A 27 8.37 -18.77 -10.95
C MET A 27 8.02 -19.46 -12.27
N HIS A 28 7.44 -20.65 -12.17
CA HIS A 28 6.97 -21.37 -13.35
C HIS A 28 5.74 -20.68 -13.95
N VAL A 29 5.64 -20.66 -15.28
CA VAL A 29 4.52 -20.02 -15.99
C VAL A 29 3.15 -20.62 -15.63
N LEU A 30 3.09 -21.89 -15.21
CA LEU A 30 1.88 -22.56 -14.74
C LEU A 30 1.65 -22.43 -13.22
N SER A 31 2.24 -21.42 -12.56
CA SER A 31 1.89 -21.15 -11.15
C SER A 31 0.43 -20.73 -11.03
N HIS A 32 -0.29 -21.37 -10.12
CA HIS A 32 -1.73 -21.13 -9.90
C HIS A 32 -2.01 -19.65 -9.55
N GLY A 33 -1.13 -19.04 -8.76
CA GLY A 33 -1.22 -17.62 -8.42
C GLY A 33 -1.27 -16.70 -9.64
N LEU A 34 -0.57 -17.05 -10.73
CA LEU A 34 -0.56 -16.28 -11.98
C LEU A 34 -1.88 -16.40 -12.76
N HIS A 35 -2.52 -17.58 -12.75
CA HIS A 35 -3.72 -17.87 -13.54
C HIS A 35 -5.04 -17.58 -12.82
N TYR A 36 -5.07 -17.83 -11.51
CA TYR A 36 -6.29 -17.72 -10.68
C TYR A 36 -6.20 -16.69 -9.59
N ALA A 37 -5.16 -15.85 -9.62
CA ALA A 37 -4.92 -14.79 -8.64
C ALA A 37 -4.87 -15.27 -7.17
N SER A 38 -4.52 -16.54 -6.91
CA SER A 38 -4.22 -17.05 -5.57
C SER A 38 -2.88 -16.48 -5.06
N CYS A 39 -2.88 -15.18 -4.85
CA CYS A 39 -1.70 -14.40 -4.52
C CYS A 39 -2.12 -13.19 -3.67
N CYS A 40 -1.37 -12.93 -2.60
CA CYS A 40 -1.44 -11.69 -1.83
C CYS A 40 -0.05 -11.08 -1.70
N PHE A 41 0.01 -9.78 -1.38
CA PHE A 41 1.28 -9.09 -1.24
C PHE A 41 1.21 -8.00 -0.17
N GLU A 42 2.36 -7.53 0.26
CA GLU A 42 2.50 -6.34 1.09
C GLU A 42 3.29 -5.24 0.37
N GLY A 43 3.18 -4.05 0.90
CA GLY A 43 3.96 -2.91 0.50
C GLY A 43 4.35 -2.13 1.74
N GLU A 44 5.65 -2.11 2.02
CA GLU A 44 6.25 -1.52 3.20
C GLU A 44 7.35 -0.56 2.80
N ARG A 45 7.77 0.30 3.71
CA ARG A 45 8.93 1.16 3.48
C ARG A 45 9.90 1.04 4.65
N ALA A 46 11.19 1.00 4.30
CA ALA A 46 12.26 1.24 5.25
C ALA A 46 12.69 2.71 5.19
N TYR A 47 12.94 3.27 6.36
CA TYR A 47 13.48 4.61 6.58
C TYR A 47 14.74 4.47 7.44
N GLY A 48 15.86 4.97 6.98
CA GLY A 48 17.14 4.80 7.69
C GLY A 48 17.61 3.35 7.87
N GLY A 49 17.01 2.39 7.17
CA GLY A 49 17.25 0.94 7.32
C GLY A 49 16.12 0.21 8.07
N VAL A 50 15.35 0.90 8.89
CA VAL A 50 14.28 0.33 9.71
C VAL A 50 12.96 0.28 8.94
N ILE A 51 12.30 -0.87 8.91
CA ILE A 51 11.01 -1.06 8.23
C ILE A 51 9.89 -0.56 9.13
N PHE A 52 9.22 0.48 8.69
CA PHE A 52 8.12 1.08 9.45
C PHE A 52 6.94 0.12 9.58
N LYS A 53 6.54 -0.15 10.83
CA LYS A 53 5.42 -1.04 11.17
C LYS A 53 5.53 -2.44 10.54
N SER A 54 6.74 -2.99 10.53
CA SER A 54 7.04 -4.32 9.97
C SER A 54 6.10 -5.40 10.49
N ARG A 55 5.87 -5.45 11.80
CA ARG A 55 5.02 -6.46 12.44
C ARG A 55 3.57 -6.39 11.97
N GLU A 56 2.98 -5.20 11.96
CA GLU A 56 1.60 -4.99 11.51
C GLU A 56 1.41 -5.39 10.04
N HIS A 57 2.42 -5.14 9.21
CA HIS A 57 2.44 -5.59 7.82
C HIS A 57 2.53 -7.11 7.71
N SER A 58 3.39 -7.77 8.49
CA SER A 58 3.50 -9.24 8.50
C SER A 58 2.20 -9.91 8.98
N GLU A 59 1.57 -9.36 10.01
CA GLU A 59 0.27 -9.84 10.50
C GLU A 59 -0.81 -9.72 9.43
N ARG A 60 -0.91 -8.56 8.75
CA ARG A 60 -1.87 -8.35 7.66
C ARG A 60 -1.56 -9.23 6.43
N PHE A 61 -0.30 -9.49 6.15
CA PHE A 61 0.12 -10.39 5.08
C PHE A 61 -0.43 -11.81 5.29
N LYS A 62 -0.27 -12.34 6.51
CA LYS A 62 -0.83 -13.65 6.91
C LYS A 62 -2.36 -13.63 6.87
N GLN A 63 -3.00 -12.57 7.37
CA GLN A 63 -4.46 -12.41 7.31
C GLN A 63 -4.96 -12.39 5.85
N SER A 64 -4.27 -11.69 4.96
CA SER A 64 -4.61 -11.62 3.54
C SER A 64 -4.55 -13.00 2.87
N ALA A 65 -3.53 -13.80 3.19
CA ALA A 65 -3.39 -15.16 2.71
C ALA A 65 -4.52 -16.08 3.21
N ASN A 66 -4.84 -15.99 4.52
CA ASN A 66 -5.93 -16.77 5.12
C ASN A 66 -7.30 -16.48 4.47
N MET A 67 -7.56 -15.21 4.10
CA MET A 67 -8.78 -14.83 3.37
C MET A 67 -8.81 -15.40 1.94
N LEU A 68 -7.67 -15.82 1.39
CA LEU A 68 -7.54 -16.49 0.09
C LEU A 68 -7.43 -18.01 0.24
N ASP A 69 -7.80 -18.55 1.41
CA ASP A 69 -7.79 -19.98 1.72
C ASP A 69 -6.41 -20.62 1.60
N PHE A 70 -5.35 -19.92 2.01
CA PHE A 70 -4.02 -20.49 2.20
C PHE A 70 -3.26 -19.88 3.36
N GLU A 71 -2.33 -20.63 3.92
CA GLU A 71 -1.50 -20.23 5.04
C GLU A 71 -0.06 -19.97 4.58
N ILE A 72 0.52 -18.83 4.98
CA ILE A 72 1.93 -18.55 4.78
C ILE A 72 2.75 -19.38 5.77
N PRO A 73 3.71 -20.22 5.31
CA PRO A 73 4.42 -21.20 6.14
C PRO A 73 5.55 -20.58 6.99
N TYR A 74 5.42 -19.32 7.36
CA TYR A 74 6.36 -18.58 8.20
C TYR A 74 5.63 -17.83 9.29
N SER A 75 6.23 -17.74 10.47
CA SER A 75 5.73 -16.90 11.57
C SER A 75 5.89 -15.40 11.24
N VAL A 76 5.27 -14.55 12.04
CA VAL A 76 5.45 -13.08 11.90
C VAL A 76 6.91 -12.71 12.15
N GLU A 77 7.53 -13.30 13.15
CA GLU A 77 8.93 -13.07 13.53
C GLU A 77 9.91 -13.51 12.43
N GLU A 78 9.65 -14.64 11.78
CA GLU A 78 10.44 -15.12 10.64
C GLU A 78 10.32 -14.20 9.43
N LEU A 79 9.10 -13.69 9.16
CA LEU A 79 8.87 -12.73 8.08
C LEU A 79 9.58 -11.40 8.36
N ASP A 80 9.50 -10.89 9.60
CA ASP A 80 10.16 -9.65 9.99
C ASP A 80 11.68 -9.78 9.88
N ALA A 81 12.26 -10.87 10.37
CA ALA A 81 13.68 -11.16 10.24
C ALA A 81 14.11 -11.29 8.75
N ALA A 82 13.32 -11.96 7.92
CA ALA A 82 13.59 -12.10 6.50
C ALA A 82 13.56 -10.75 5.76
N LYS A 83 12.63 -9.86 6.11
CA LYS A 83 12.56 -8.50 5.56
C LYS A 83 13.77 -7.66 5.95
N ALA A 84 14.14 -7.64 7.23
CA ALA A 84 15.32 -6.94 7.72
C ALA A 84 16.60 -7.47 7.05
N LEU A 85 16.75 -8.81 6.96
CA LEU A 85 17.89 -9.45 6.28
C LEU A 85 18.02 -9.00 4.81
N VAL A 86 16.94 -8.96 4.04
CA VAL A 86 17.00 -8.59 2.63
C VAL A 86 17.29 -7.10 2.43
N VAL A 87 16.79 -6.22 3.32
CA VAL A 87 17.11 -4.79 3.33
C VAL A 87 18.61 -4.60 3.60
N ALA A 88 19.13 -5.20 4.66
CA ALA A 88 20.53 -5.11 5.04
C ALA A 88 21.47 -5.69 3.94
N LYS A 89 21.10 -6.85 3.38
CA LYS A 89 21.92 -7.52 2.36
C LYS A 89 22.03 -6.74 1.06
N ASN A 90 21.03 -5.95 0.71
CA ASN A 90 21.07 -5.05 -0.46
C ASN A 90 21.63 -3.66 -0.13
N GLY A 91 21.91 -3.35 1.14
CA GLY A 91 22.53 -2.09 1.57
C GLY A 91 21.63 -0.86 1.44
N PHE A 92 20.32 -1.04 1.40
CA PHE A 92 19.37 0.07 1.30
C PHE A 92 19.08 0.67 2.68
N LYS A 93 19.04 2.00 2.73
CA LYS A 93 18.55 2.76 3.89
C LYS A 93 17.12 3.24 3.70
N ASN A 94 16.76 3.66 2.50
CA ASN A 94 15.41 4.08 2.15
C ASN A 94 14.95 3.23 0.97
N CYS A 95 14.03 2.31 1.21
CA CYS A 95 13.61 1.38 0.18
C CYS A 95 12.14 0.98 0.33
N TYR A 96 11.60 0.48 -0.76
CA TYR A 96 10.33 -0.22 -0.76
C TYR A 96 10.56 -1.69 -0.52
N VAL A 97 9.75 -2.31 0.35
CA VAL A 97 9.79 -3.73 0.68
C VAL A 97 8.51 -4.37 0.19
N ARG A 98 8.64 -5.43 -0.61
CA ARG A 98 7.53 -6.13 -1.27
C ARG A 98 7.52 -7.61 -0.93
N PRO A 99 6.91 -8.02 0.19
CA PRO A 99 6.52 -9.41 0.39
C PRO A 99 5.41 -9.82 -0.60
N VAL A 100 5.48 -11.04 -1.10
CA VAL A 100 4.45 -11.65 -1.94
C VAL A 100 4.35 -13.15 -1.61
N ALA A 101 3.13 -13.67 -1.54
CA ALA A 101 2.86 -15.10 -1.35
C ALA A 101 1.86 -15.59 -2.40
N TRP A 102 2.11 -16.77 -2.96
CA TRP A 102 1.27 -17.35 -4.02
C TRP A 102 1.25 -18.88 -4.00
N ARG A 103 0.18 -19.45 -4.51
CA ARG A 103 0.11 -20.90 -4.78
C ARG A 103 0.98 -21.27 -5.96
N GLY A 104 1.76 -22.34 -5.81
CA GLY A 104 2.70 -22.86 -6.80
C GLY A 104 2.06 -23.52 -8.02
N SER A 105 2.79 -24.42 -8.66
CA SER A 105 2.48 -24.99 -9.97
C SER A 105 2.11 -26.47 -9.94
N GLU A 106 1.87 -27.05 -8.77
CA GLU A 106 1.56 -28.48 -8.61
C GLU A 106 0.16 -28.83 -9.10
N MET A 107 -0.74 -27.86 -9.12
CA MET A 107 -2.13 -28.03 -9.55
C MET A 107 -2.57 -26.88 -10.44
N MET A 108 -3.30 -27.20 -11.53
CA MET A 108 -3.84 -26.25 -12.51
C MET A 108 -5.35 -26.46 -12.74
N ALA A 109 -6.11 -26.33 -11.67
CA ALA A 109 -7.57 -26.29 -11.69
C ALA A 109 -8.02 -25.19 -10.72
N VAL A 110 -9.30 -24.85 -10.68
CA VAL A 110 -9.83 -23.89 -9.70
C VAL A 110 -9.50 -24.33 -8.27
N ALA A 111 -9.63 -25.62 -7.97
CA ALA A 111 -9.20 -26.21 -6.70
C ALA A 111 -7.69 -26.52 -6.74
N ALA A 112 -6.96 -25.97 -5.77
CA ALA A 112 -5.51 -26.11 -5.67
C ALA A 112 -5.01 -26.15 -4.22
N GLN A 113 -5.74 -26.88 -3.35
CA GLN A 113 -5.46 -26.91 -1.90
C GLN A 113 -4.08 -27.50 -1.58
N ASN A 114 -3.61 -28.45 -2.39
CA ASN A 114 -2.32 -29.13 -2.19
C ASN A 114 -1.14 -28.44 -2.90
N ALA A 115 -1.34 -27.26 -3.47
CA ALA A 115 -0.24 -26.51 -4.06
C ALA A 115 0.65 -25.94 -2.97
N THR A 116 1.96 -25.99 -3.19
CA THR A 116 2.97 -25.36 -2.33
C THR A 116 2.73 -23.84 -2.25
N ILE A 117 2.80 -23.28 -1.06
CA ILE A 117 2.75 -21.84 -0.87
C ILE A 117 4.17 -21.30 -0.95
N ASN A 118 4.41 -20.47 -1.94
CA ASN A 118 5.67 -19.79 -2.14
C ASN A 118 5.62 -18.40 -1.54
N VAL A 119 6.75 -17.93 -1.00
CA VAL A 119 6.90 -16.57 -0.45
C VAL A 119 8.19 -15.96 -0.98
N ALA A 120 8.12 -14.72 -1.44
CA ALA A 120 9.30 -13.94 -1.79
C ALA A 120 9.23 -12.54 -1.19
N ILE A 121 10.39 -11.97 -0.88
CA ILE A 121 10.53 -10.60 -0.37
C ILE A 121 11.59 -9.91 -1.22
N ALA A 122 11.18 -8.92 -2.01
CA ALA A 122 12.05 -8.09 -2.82
C ALA A 122 12.12 -6.68 -2.23
N VAL A 123 13.27 -6.02 -2.39
CA VAL A 123 13.48 -4.63 -1.97
C VAL A 123 14.11 -3.82 -3.10
N TRP A 124 13.78 -2.53 -3.18
CA TRP A 124 14.40 -1.64 -4.16
C TRP A 124 14.41 -0.20 -3.64
N ASP A 125 15.37 0.56 -4.10
CA ASP A 125 15.51 1.96 -3.75
C ASP A 125 14.21 2.74 -3.97
N TRP A 126 13.79 3.46 -2.94
CA TRP A 126 12.58 4.28 -2.97
C TRP A 126 12.82 5.54 -2.15
N PRO A 127 13.49 6.53 -2.72
CA PRO A 127 13.77 7.77 -2.02
C PRO A 127 12.46 8.50 -1.67
N SER A 128 12.48 9.24 -0.57
CA SER A 128 11.42 10.21 -0.29
C SER A 128 11.51 11.32 -1.32
N MET A 129 10.49 11.46 -2.17
CA MET A 129 10.62 12.21 -3.44
C MET A 129 10.28 13.70 -3.32
N PHE A 130 9.66 14.17 -2.21
CA PHE A 130 9.14 15.52 -2.20
C PHE A 130 9.34 16.19 -0.85
N ASP A 131 9.86 17.42 -0.90
CA ASP A 131 9.75 18.34 0.22
C ASP A 131 8.29 18.75 0.47
N VAL A 132 8.00 19.29 1.65
CA VAL A 132 6.64 19.66 2.06
C VAL A 132 6.02 20.66 1.09
N GLU A 133 6.78 21.68 0.64
CA GLU A 133 6.26 22.72 -0.24
C GLU A 133 5.87 22.16 -1.62
N THR A 134 6.61 21.19 -2.13
CA THR A 134 6.24 20.49 -3.37
C THR A 134 5.00 19.62 -3.17
N LYS A 135 4.89 18.90 -2.05
CA LYS A 135 3.68 18.12 -1.71
C LYS A 135 2.45 19.04 -1.59
N MET A 136 2.60 20.23 -1.00
CA MET A 136 1.49 21.19 -0.81
C MET A 136 0.95 21.81 -2.11
N LYS A 137 1.55 21.55 -3.27
CA LYS A 137 0.92 21.86 -4.56
C LYS A 137 -0.28 20.97 -4.85
N GLY A 138 -0.35 19.81 -4.21
CA GLY A 138 -1.38 18.81 -4.37
C GLY A 138 -1.34 18.10 -5.73
N ILE A 139 -1.71 16.83 -5.72
CA ILE A 139 -1.88 16.04 -6.95
C ILE A 139 -3.31 16.16 -7.49
N ARG A 140 -3.50 15.75 -8.74
CA ARG A 140 -4.81 15.72 -9.39
C ARG A 140 -5.25 14.27 -9.56
N LEU A 141 -6.50 13.97 -9.20
CA LEU A 141 -7.11 12.65 -9.31
C LEU A 141 -8.23 12.65 -10.36
N ASP A 142 -8.28 11.60 -11.17
CA ASP A 142 -9.47 11.30 -11.99
C ASP A 142 -10.53 10.60 -11.14
N ILE A 143 -11.73 10.41 -11.65
CA ILE A 143 -12.73 9.51 -11.09
C ILE A 143 -12.68 8.21 -11.89
N ALA A 144 -12.47 7.09 -11.18
CA ALA A 144 -12.35 5.78 -11.80
C ALA A 144 -13.67 5.32 -12.41
N GLU A 145 -13.60 4.59 -13.52
CA GLU A 145 -14.75 3.95 -14.14
C GLU A 145 -15.16 2.68 -13.38
N TYR A 146 -14.18 1.90 -12.92
CA TYR A 146 -14.42 0.70 -12.13
C TYR A 146 -14.61 1.04 -10.66
N ARG A 147 -15.50 0.29 -10.01
CA ARG A 147 -15.84 0.45 -8.60
C ARG A 147 -15.19 -0.63 -7.74
N ARG A 148 -15.00 -0.34 -6.47
CA ARG A 148 -14.63 -1.37 -5.48
C ARG A 148 -15.81 -2.34 -5.36
N PRO A 149 -15.54 -3.67 -5.34
CA PRO A 149 -16.60 -4.67 -5.32
C PRO A 149 -17.34 -4.68 -3.98
N ASP A 150 -18.56 -5.22 -4.02
CA ASP A 150 -19.30 -5.60 -2.82
C ASP A 150 -18.49 -6.62 -2.02
N PRO A 151 -18.38 -6.50 -0.68
CA PRO A 151 -17.74 -7.50 0.18
C PRO A 151 -18.31 -8.93 0.03
N ALA A 152 -19.53 -9.07 -0.46
CA ALA A 152 -20.12 -10.38 -0.82
C ALA A 152 -19.58 -10.95 -2.14
N CYS A 153 -18.92 -10.12 -2.97
CA CYS A 153 -18.36 -10.53 -4.26
C CYS A 153 -16.87 -10.87 -4.20
N ALA A 154 -16.14 -10.34 -3.22
CA ALA A 154 -14.70 -10.53 -3.12
C ALA A 154 -14.20 -10.28 -1.69
N PRO A 155 -13.07 -10.88 -1.25
CA PRO A 155 -12.47 -10.66 0.07
C PRO A 155 -11.78 -9.29 0.14
N CYS A 156 -12.56 -8.21 0.20
CA CYS A 156 -12.09 -6.82 0.08
C CYS A 156 -11.08 -6.38 1.15
N ALA A 157 -11.09 -7.02 2.31
CA ALA A 157 -10.13 -6.78 3.39
C ALA A 157 -8.76 -7.48 3.17
N SER A 158 -8.66 -8.36 2.16
CA SER A 158 -7.40 -8.98 1.76
C SER A 158 -6.63 -8.08 0.80
N LYS A 159 -5.30 -8.00 0.98
CA LYS A 159 -4.40 -7.39 -0.01
C LYS A 159 -4.12 -8.38 -1.16
N ALA A 160 -5.22 -8.92 -1.72
CA ALA A 160 -5.21 -9.90 -2.80
C ALA A 160 -4.82 -9.26 -4.14
N ALA A 161 -3.89 -9.89 -4.86
CA ALA A 161 -3.41 -9.38 -6.16
C ALA A 161 -4.54 -9.23 -7.19
N GLY A 162 -5.52 -10.15 -7.18
CA GLY A 162 -6.67 -10.12 -8.09
C GLY A 162 -7.55 -8.88 -7.96
N LEU A 163 -7.58 -8.24 -6.79
CA LEU A 163 -8.33 -7.00 -6.57
C LEU A 163 -7.65 -5.75 -7.17
N TYR A 164 -6.38 -5.86 -7.57
CA TYR A 164 -5.62 -4.75 -8.15
C TYR A 164 -5.78 -4.62 -9.67
N MET A 165 -6.43 -5.56 -10.32
CA MET A 165 -6.73 -5.47 -11.75
C MET A 165 -7.52 -4.19 -12.08
N ILE A 166 -8.61 -3.93 -11.36
CA ILE A 166 -9.43 -2.73 -11.54
C ILE A 166 -8.67 -1.45 -11.17
N CYS A 167 -7.77 -1.52 -10.18
CA CYS A 167 -6.89 -0.41 -9.80
C CYS A 167 -5.91 -0.08 -10.94
N THR A 168 -5.26 -1.10 -11.52
CA THR A 168 -4.32 -0.93 -12.64
C THR A 168 -4.99 -0.28 -13.85
N ILE A 169 -6.16 -0.78 -14.26
CA ILE A 169 -6.91 -0.23 -15.41
C ILE A 169 -7.29 1.23 -15.15
N SER A 170 -7.80 1.54 -13.95
CA SER A 170 -8.20 2.89 -13.55
C SER A 170 -7.00 3.83 -13.50
N LYS A 171 -5.87 3.40 -12.96
CA LYS A 171 -4.62 4.16 -12.91
C LYS A 171 -4.10 4.49 -14.31
N HIS A 172 -4.01 3.50 -15.19
CA HIS A 172 -3.58 3.70 -16.58
C HIS A 172 -4.47 4.71 -17.32
N ARG A 173 -5.78 4.67 -17.08
CA ARG A 173 -6.71 5.65 -17.67
C ARG A 173 -6.46 7.06 -17.12
N ALA A 174 -6.33 7.20 -15.82
CA ALA A 174 -6.04 8.47 -15.17
C ALA A 174 -4.75 9.10 -15.71
N GLU A 175 -3.66 8.32 -15.78
CA GLU A 175 -2.37 8.78 -16.31
C GLU A 175 -2.43 9.23 -17.76
N ARG A 176 -3.15 8.49 -18.63
CA ARG A 176 -3.37 8.91 -20.03
C ARG A 176 -4.13 10.23 -20.14
N ARG A 177 -4.91 10.61 -19.14
CA ARG A 177 -5.64 11.87 -19.04
C ARG A 177 -4.90 12.97 -18.28
N GLY A 178 -3.64 12.71 -17.86
CA GLY A 178 -2.78 13.67 -17.17
C GLY A 178 -3.08 13.81 -15.67
N TYR A 179 -3.74 12.82 -15.06
CA TYR A 179 -3.95 12.74 -13.61
C TYR A 179 -2.89 11.86 -12.96
N ALA A 180 -2.60 12.11 -11.69
CA ALA A 180 -1.62 11.33 -10.93
C ALA A 180 -2.19 9.98 -10.47
N ASP A 181 -3.49 9.90 -10.17
CA ASP A 181 -4.19 8.69 -9.73
C ASP A 181 -5.70 8.84 -9.99
N ALA A 182 -6.51 7.88 -9.55
CA ALA A 182 -7.96 7.95 -9.63
C ALA A 182 -8.61 7.61 -8.29
N MET A 183 -9.61 8.40 -7.90
CA MET A 183 -10.55 8.07 -6.84
C MET A 183 -11.55 7.02 -7.35
N MET A 184 -11.74 5.96 -6.57
CA MET A 184 -12.68 4.87 -6.84
C MET A 184 -13.92 5.02 -5.96
N LEU A 185 -15.06 4.71 -6.53
CA LEU A 185 -16.31 4.57 -5.77
C LEU A 185 -16.50 3.11 -5.36
N ASP A 186 -17.32 2.88 -4.35
CA ASP A 186 -17.79 1.53 -4.00
C ASP A 186 -18.92 1.07 -4.94
N TRP A 187 -19.38 -0.16 -4.78
CA TRP A 187 -20.45 -0.75 -5.60
C TRP A 187 -21.78 0.02 -5.50
N GLN A 188 -21.97 0.80 -4.45
CA GLN A 188 -23.18 1.63 -4.23
C GLN A 188 -23.01 3.07 -4.74
N GLY A 189 -21.85 3.42 -5.29
CA GLY A 189 -21.56 4.74 -5.82
C GLY A 189 -21.04 5.75 -4.81
N ARG A 190 -20.67 5.32 -3.60
CA ARG A 190 -20.07 6.19 -2.57
C ARG A 190 -18.57 6.24 -2.72
N VAL A 191 -17.94 7.29 -2.21
CA VAL A 191 -16.46 7.38 -2.19
C VAL A 191 -15.88 6.24 -1.38
N ALA A 192 -14.86 5.58 -1.92
CA ALA A 192 -14.16 4.46 -1.30
C ALA A 192 -12.69 4.80 -0.99
N GLU A 193 -11.83 4.68 -1.96
CA GLU A 193 -10.38 4.93 -1.86
C GLU A 193 -9.82 5.35 -3.22
N CYS A 194 -8.50 5.50 -3.34
CA CYS A 194 -7.80 5.62 -4.62
C CYS A 194 -7.27 4.26 -5.10
N THR A 195 -6.63 4.21 -6.28
CA THR A 195 -6.18 2.94 -6.84
C THR A 195 -5.13 2.21 -5.99
N GLY A 196 -4.37 2.93 -5.17
CA GLY A 196 -3.33 2.37 -4.29
C GLY A 196 -3.18 3.08 -2.96
N ALA A 197 -4.16 3.91 -2.55
CA ALA A 197 -4.11 4.72 -1.34
C ALA A 197 -5.52 4.98 -0.79
N ASN A 198 -5.62 5.20 0.52
CA ASN A 198 -6.87 5.66 1.13
C ASN A 198 -7.04 7.17 0.93
N ILE A 199 -8.28 7.67 0.95
CA ILE A 199 -8.62 9.07 0.75
C ILE A 199 -9.29 9.66 2.00
N LEU A 200 -8.94 10.90 2.32
CA LEU A 200 -9.46 11.65 3.45
C LEU A 200 -9.77 13.08 3.01
N PHE A 201 -10.78 13.67 3.62
CA PHE A 201 -11.23 15.03 3.33
C PHE A 201 -11.27 15.84 4.61
N VAL A 202 -11.13 17.15 4.50
CA VAL A 202 -11.26 18.07 5.65
C VAL A 202 -12.44 18.99 5.43
N LYS A 203 -13.23 19.19 6.47
CA LYS A 203 -14.31 20.17 6.52
C LYS A 203 -14.45 20.72 7.94
N ASP A 204 -14.55 22.03 8.07
CA ASP A 204 -14.73 22.70 9.36
C ASP A 204 -13.70 22.28 10.43
N GLY A 205 -12.45 21.99 10.01
CA GLY A 205 -11.37 21.55 10.89
C GLY A 205 -11.40 20.07 11.30
N ALA A 206 -12.38 19.28 10.86
CA ALA A 206 -12.49 17.84 11.09
C ALA A 206 -12.11 17.04 9.84
N ILE A 207 -11.50 15.86 10.04
CA ILE A 207 -11.21 14.91 8.98
C ILE A 207 -12.37 13.95 8.79
N HIS A 208 -12.83 13.81 7.55
CA HIS A 208 -13.83 12.82 7.14
C HIS A 208 -13.15 11.77 6.24
N THR A 209 -13.36 10.48 6.53
CA THR A 209 -12.81 9.41 5.71
C THR A 209 -13.84 8.30 5.52
N PRO A 210 -13.86 7.64 4.34
CA PRO A 210 -14.78 6.53 4.12
C PRO A 210 -14.56 5.38 5.10
N ILE A 211 -15.65 4.69 5.48
CA ILE A 211 -15.60 3.46 6.27
C ILE A 211 -14.95 2.38 5.42
N ALA A 212 -13.91 1.73 5.95
CA ALA A 212 -13.14 0.71 5.24
C ALA A 212 -13.87 -0.66 5.28
N ASP A 213 -14.99 -0.77 4.59
CA ASP A 213 -15.82 -1.98 4.52
C ASP A 213 -15.69 -2.75 3.19
N CYS A 214 -15.23 -2.10 2.11
CA CYS A 214 -15.03 -2.71 0.80
C CYS A 214 -13.62 -2.51 0.22
N PHE A 215 -12.71 -2.03 1.04
CA PHE A 215 -11.31 -1.78 0.70
C PHE A 215 -10.43 -1.95 1.96
N LEU A 216 -9.12 -1.87 1.78
CA LEU A 216 -8.18 -2.06 2.88
C LEU A 216 -8.24 -0.91 3.89
N ASN A 217 -8.39 -1.22 5.17
CA ASN A 217 -8.07 -0.29 6.23
C ASN A 217 -6.54 -0.16 6.32
N GLY A 218 -5.97 0.76 5.53
CA GLY A 218 -4.53 0.90 5.36
C GLY A 218 -3.79 1.15 6.67
N ILE A 219 -2.60 0.55 6.84
CA ILE A 219 -1.75 0.79 8.01
C ILE A 219 -1.35 2.26 8.09
N THR A 220 -1.00 2.87 6.96
CA THR A 220 -0.77 4.32 6.88
C THR A 220 -2.02 5.12 7.26
N ARG A 221 -3.21 4.70 6.81
CA ARG A 221 -4.47 5.36 7.19
C ARG A 221 -4.68 5.33 8.71
N GLN A 222 -4.49 4.19 9.34
CA GLN A 222 -4.61 4.03 10.80
C GLN A 222 -3.60 4.92 11.54
N THR A 223 -2.35 4.97 11.05
CA THR A 223 -1.31 5.87 11.58
C THR A 223 -1.73 7.34 11.47
N VAL A 224 -2.17 7.77 10.31
CA VAL A 224 -2.62 9.16 10.06
C VAL A 224 -3.82 9.53 10.93
N ILE A 225 -4.79 8.63 11.11
CA ILE A 225 -5.91 8.82 12.04
C ILE A 225 -5.43 8.98 13.48
N GLY A 226 -4.46 8.15 13.90
CA GLY A 226 -3.84 8.25 15.23
C GLY A 226 -3.13 9.59 15.44
N LEU A 227 -2.32 10.01 14.47
CA LEU A 227 -1.62 11.29 14.48
C LEU A 227 -2.60 12.48 14.52
N ALA A 228 -3.65 12.45 13.69
CA ALA A 228 -4.66 13.48 13.71
C ALA A 228 -5.30 13.65 15.09
N LYS A 229 -5.72 12.55 15.71
CA LYS A 229 -6.28 12.53 17.06
C LYS A 229 -5.29 13.04 18.12
N ALA A 230 -4.04 12.64 18.05
CA ALA A 230 -2.98 13.09 18.95
C ALA A 230 -2.73 14.61 18.84
N HIS A 231 -2.97 15.18 17.67
CA HIS A 231 -2.91 16.62 17.42
C HIS A 231 -4.24 17.38 17.66
N GLY A 232 -5.25 16.72 18.26
CA GLY A 232 -6.53 17.33 18.58
C GLY A 232 -7.45 17.55 17.37
N VAL A 233 -7.20 16.90 16.24
CA VAL A 233 -8.06 16.94 15.06
C VAL A 233 -9.09 15.82 15.16
N GLU A 234 -10.37 16.17 15.08
CA GLU A 234 -11.45 15.19 15.04
C GLU A 234 -11.40 14.37 13.75
N VAL A 235 -11.64 13.05 13.85
CA VAL A 235 -11.72 12.15 12.69
C VAL A 235 -13.03 11.40 12.70
N ILE A 236 -13.79 11.56 11.62
CA ILE A 236 -15.13 11.00 11.42
C ILE A 236 -15.07 9.97 10.29
N GLU A 237 -15.17 8.69 10.65
CA GLU A 237 -15.30 7.62 9.68
C GLU A 237 -16.78 7.48 9.30
N ARG A 238 -17.13 7.78 8.05
CA ARG A 238 -18.52 7.76 7.58
C ARG A 238 -18.61 7.44 6.09
N ARG A 239 -19.81 7.22 5.63
CA ARG A 239 -20.10 7.14 4.19
C ARG A 239 -20.12 8.54 3.59
N ILE A 240 -19.49 8.71 2.43
CA ILE A 240 -19.34 9.99 1.74
C ILE A 240 -19.90 9.82 0.33
N GLN A 241 -20.84 10.71 -0.05
CA GLN A 241 -21.35 10.75 -1.41
C GLN A 241 -20.45 11.64 -2.30
N PRO A 242 -20.30 11.34 -3.60
CA PRO A 242 -19.50 12.17 -4.49
C PRO A 242 -19.94 13.64 -4.54
N GLU A 243 -21.23 13.90 -4.39
CA GLU A 243 -21.80 15.24 -4.42
C GLU A 243 -21.40 16.09 -3.21
N GLU A 244 -21.01 15.46 -2.10
CA GLU A 244 -20.50 16.15 -0.91
C GLU A 244 -19.10 16.75 -1.13
N LEU A 245 -18.36 16.29 -2.15
CA LEU A 245 -16.98 16.69 -2.39
C LEU A 245 -16.80 18.18 -2.63
N GLU A 246 -17.82 18.85 -3.17
CA GLU A 246 -17.83 20.31 -3.37
C GLU A 246 -17.77 21.09 -2.03
N GLY A 247 -18.21 20.47 -0.94
CA GLY A 247 -18.29 21.09 0.39
C GLY A 247 -17.07 20.82 1.29
N PHE A 248 -16.01 20.17 0.81
CA PHE A 248 -14.79 19.96 1.57
C PHE A 248 -13.70 20.99 1.25
N ASP A 249 -12.95 21.40 2.25
CA ASP A 249 -11.89 22.40 2.14
C ASP A 249 -10.58 21.78 1.62
N GLU A 250 -10.13 20.67 2.25
CA GLU A 250 -8.93 19.95 1.88
C GLU A 250 -9.26 18.51 1.50
N CYS A 251 -8.39 17.94 0.67
CA CYS A 251 -8.38 16.52 0.36
C CYS A 251 -6.93 16.02 0.38
N PHE A 252 -6.71 14.82 0.88
CA PHE A 252 -5.42 14.15 0.80
C PHE A 252 -5.58 12.64 0.72
N ILE A 253 -4.58 11.98 0.18
CA ILE A 253 -4.47 10.51 0.17
C ILE A 253 -3.36 10.06 1.09
N CYS A 254 -3.46 8.83 1.58
CA CYS A 254 -2.39 8.22 2.37
C CYS A 254 -2.20 6.74 2.05
N GLY A 255 -0.95 6.31 2.07
CA GLY A 255 -0.56 4.93 1.79
C GLY A 255 0.96 4.79 1.84
N THR A 256 1.48 3.57 1.89
CA THR A 256 2.93 3.32 2.02
C THR A 256 3.76 4.06 0.95
N GLY A 257 3.35 4.00 -0.30
CA GLY A 257 4.06 4.67 -1.40
C GLY A 257 3.74 6.17 -1.51
N ALA A 258 2.53 6.57 -1.12
CA ALA A 258 2.07 7.95 -1.17
C ALA A 258 2.45 8.75 0.09
N GLU A 259 2.74 8.06 1.21
CA GLU A 259 2.83 8.69 2.54
C GLU A 259 1.55 9.49 2.83
N VAL A 260 1.67 10.78 3.16
CA VAL A 260 0.56 11.73 3.15
C VAL A 260 0.76 12.66 1.95
N THR A 261 -0.18 12.66 1.02
CA THR A 261 -0.09 13.44 -0.22
C THR A 261 -1.38 14.25 -0.41
N PRO A 262 -1.31 15.58 -0.36
CA PRO A 262 -2.45 16.46 -0.63
C PRO A 262 -2.96 16.32 -2.06
N VAL A 263 -4.25 16.56 -2.21
CA VAL A 263 -4.97 16.53 -3.48
C VAL A 263 -5.57 17.91 -3.76
N SER A 264 -5.29 18.45 -4.94
CA SER A 264 -5.84 19.74 -5.38
C SER A 264 -7.07 19.60 -6.29
N GLU A 265 -7.32 18.39 -6.81
CA GLU A 265 -8.43 18.15 -7.73
C GLU A 265 -8.87 16.68 -7.72
N VAL A 266 -10.18 16.45 -7.71
CA VAL A 266 -10.79 15.13 -7.97
C VAL A 266 -11.87 15.33 -9.04
N GLY A 267 -11.58 14.95 -10.28
CA GLY A 267 -12.50 15.20 -11.39
C GLY A 267 -12.90 16.68 -11.50
N PRO A 268 -14.19 17.04 -11.31
CA PRO A 268 -14.63 18.44 -11.36
C PRO A 268 -14.38 19.21 -10.04
N TYR A 269 -14.11 18.51 -8.93
CA TYR A 269 -14.01 19.11 -7.61
C TYR A 269 -12.59 19.64 -7.34
N LYS A 270 -12.50 20.82 -6.69
CA LYS A 270 -11.26 21.50 -6.37
C LYS A 270 -11.06 21.59 -4.85
N PHE A 271 -9.83 21.40 -4.42
CA PHE A 271 -9.44 21.49 -3.02
C PHE A 271 -8.20 22.36 -2.88
N THR A 272 -8.07 22.99 -1.72
CA THR A 272 -6.86 23.76 -1.40
C THR A 272 -6.10 23.04 -0.29
N PRO A 273 -4.92 22.43 -0.58
CA PRO A 273 -4.09 21.86 0.47
C PRO A 273 -3.84 22.88 1.59
N GLY A 274 -4.23 22.55 2.81
CA GLY A 274 -4.29 23.48 3.93
C GLY A 274 -3.44 23.04 5.12
N GLU A 275 -3.76 23.62 6.27
CA GLU A 275 -2.98 23.45 7.49
C GLU A 275 -3.03 22.01 8.04
N ILE A 276 -4.18 21.32 7.94
CA ILE A 276 -4.32 19.95 8.43
C ILE A 276 -3.48 19.00 7.58
N SER A 277 -3.52 19.14 6.26
CA SER A 277 -2.66 18.36 5.35
C SER A 277 -1.19 18.58 5.65
N ARG A 278 -0.73 19.82 5.82
CA ARG A 278 0.66 20.16 6.17
C ARG A 278 1.07 19.53 7.49
N LYS A 279 0.28 19.71 8.53
CA LYS A 279 0.54 19.16 9.86
C LYS A 279 0.70 17.64 9.84
N LEU A 280 -0.15 16.94 9.08
CA LEU A 280 -0.09 15.48 8.97
C LEU A 280 1.10 15.00 8.13
N ILE A 281 1.53 15.74 7.10
CA ILE A 281 2.77 15.44 6.37
C ILE A 281 3.97 15.51 7.33
N GLU A 282 4.07 16.59 8.09
CA GLU A 282 5.17 16.79 9.05
C GLU A 282 5.15 15.75 10.18
N ALA A 283 3.98 15.49 10.76
CA ALA A 283 3.82 14.50 11.81
C ALA A 283 4.14 13.08 11.32
N TYR A 284 3.71 12.71 10.11
CA TYR A 284 4.02 11.41 9.52
C TYR A 284 5.51 11.26 9.21
N ALA A 285 6.15 12.33 8.73
CA ALA A 285 7.59 12.32 8.48
C ALA A 285 8.41 12.12 9.77
N LEU A 286 7.96 12.67 10.89
CA LEU A 286 8.58 12.45 12.21
C LEU A 286 8.32 11.01 12.71
N GLU A 287 7.09 10.53 12.57
CA GLU A 287 6.68 9.17 12.99
C GLU A 287 7.46 8.06 12.28
N THR A 288 7.84 8.30 11.02
CA THR A 288 8.60 7.33 10.22
C THR A 288 10.12 7.43 10.39
N GLN A 289 10.63 8.39 11.17
CA GLN A 289 12.05 8.44 11.49
C GLN A 289 12.39 7.34 12.49
N PRO A 290 13.37 6.48 12.17
CA PRO A 290 13.77 5.42 13.09
C PRO A 290 14.34 6.01 14.38
N GLN A 291 13.97 5.41 15.50
CA GLN A 291 14.53 5.76 16.81
C GLN A 291 15.94 5.18 16.92
N GLU A 292 16.81 5.79 17.74
CA GLU A 292 18.21 5.35 17.91
C GLU A 292 18.32 3.89 18.36
N ASP A 293 17.40 3.44 19.20
CA ASP A 293 17.34 2.06 19.71
C ASP A 293 16.98 1.05 18.59
N GLU A 294 16.15 1.42 17.64
CA GLU A 294 15.76 0.59 16.50
C GLU A 294 16.93 0.40 15.53
N ILE A 295 17.70 1.48 15.28
CA ILE A 295 18.91 1.41 14.45
C ILE A 295 19.96 0.49 15.08
N ALA A 296 20.12 0.54 16.41
CA ALA A 296 21.07 -0.29 17.13
C ALA A 296 20.70 -1.79 17.08
N ALA A 297 19.42 -2.13 17.12
CA ALA A 297 18.93 -3.50 17.03
C ALA A 297 19.17 -4.13 15.66
N GLU A 298 19.02 -3.38 14.57
CA GLU A 298 19.26 -3.90 13.20
C GLU A 298 20.75 -4.06 12.84
N ILE A 299 21.65 -3.27 13.43
CA ILE A 299 23.10 -3.42 13.24
C ILE A 299 23.62 -4.70 13.90
N SER A 300 22.85 -5.30 14.81
CA SER A 300 23.23 -6.49 15.58
C SER A 300 22.75 -7.80 14.95
N LEU A 301 22.05 -7.78 13.82
CA LEU A 301 21.59 -8.94 13.03
C LEU A 301 22.48 -9.15 11.80
#